data_9ce12bc53bb8489ef5632f380830c120
#
_entry.id   9ce12bc53bb8489ef5632f380830c120
#
_cell.length_a   1.000
_cell.length_b   1.000
_cell.length_c   1.000
_cell.angle_alpha   90.00
_cell.angle_beta   90.00
_cell.angle_gamma   90.00
#
_symmetry.space_group_name_H-M   'P 1'
#
loop_
_entity.id
_entity.type
_entity.pdbx_description
1 polymer ?
#
loop_
_entity_poly.entity_id
_entity_poly.type
_entity_poly.pdbx_seq_one_letter_code
_entity_poly.pdbx_strand_id
1 'polypeptide(L)'
;MIFDTHAHYDDKKFDADRREVLAAMPAKGVSLIVDPGCDGESSRTACALAQEFPFVYAAVGWHPEEWQSWNGESMALLRSLCAQPKVVAIGEIGLDYYWDTEHKALQKEMFERQLSLAIERKLPVIVHDREAHGDCLEIVMNYPEARGVFHCFSGSAEMAKELIRRGWYLGFDGPVTYKSNKKAAEVLAVTPLERILVETDSPYMAPEPCRGKRNDSSLLVYVLEKIAALKGVSAEEMTRITQENGCRLFGIEA
;
A
#
# COMPACT_ATOMS: atom_id res chain seq x y z
N MET A 1 -13.60 -3.14 -12.62
CA MET A 1 -13.97 -2.92 -11.19
C MET A 1 -12.75 -2.40 -10.43
N ILE A 2 -12.94 -1.69 -9.33
CA ILE A 2 -11.85 -1.00 -8.60
C ILE A 2 -11.12 -2.00 -7.70
N PHE A 3 -9.80 -1.97 -7.70
CA PHE A 3 -8.93 -2.64 -6.75
C PHE A 3 -8.23 -1.58 -5.89
N ASP A 4 -8.54 -1.55 -4.59
CA ASP A 4 -7.85 -0.73 -3.61
C ASP A 4 -6.65 -1.52 -3.06
N THR A 5 -5.43 -1.12 -3.43
CA THR A 5 -4.24 -1.88 -3.09
C THR A 5 -3.68 -1.58 -1.70
N HIS A 6 -4.28 -0.63 -0.96
CA HIS A 6 -3.86 -0.27 0.39
C HIS A 6 -4.96 0.49 1.13
N ALA A 7 -5.60 -0.16 2.10
CA ALA A 7 -6.69 0.43 2.88
C ALA A 7 -6.76 -0.21 4.29
N HIS A 8 -6.61 0.59 5.34
CA HIS A 8 -6.62 0.14 6.73
C HIS A 8 -8.02 0.01 7.29
N TYR A 9 -8.75 -1.01 6.88
CA TYR A 9 -10.03 -1.34 7.49
C TYR A 9 -9.88 -1.97 8.88
N ASP A 10 -8.67 -2.36 9.28
CA ASP A 10 -8.28 -2.73 10.64
C ASP A 10 -8.26 -1.54 11.61
N ASP A 11 -8.12 -0.29 11.11
CA ASP A 11 -8.02 0.93 11.92
C ASP A 11 -9.24 1.18 12.82
N LYS A 12 -8.98 1.70 14.02
CA LYS A 12 -10.00 2.02 15.04
C LYS A 12 -11.07 3.01 14.59
N LYS A 13 -10.79 3.85 13.59
CA LYS A 13 -11.77 4.75 13.01
C LYS A 13 -12.91 4.03 12.30
N PHE A 14 -12.75 2.75 12.00
CA PHE A 14 -13.80 1.89 11.45
C PHE A 14 -14.49 1.01 12.48
N ASP A 15 -14.09 0.99 13.76
CA ASP A 15 -14.63 0.06 14.76
C ASP A 15 -16.16 0.06 14.84
N ALA A 16 -16.77 1.23 14.68
CA ALA A 16 -18.22 1.38 14.82
C ALA A 16 -19.03 0.78 13.65
N ASP A 17 -18.44 0.74 12.43
CA ASP A 17 -19.19 0.43 11.20
C ASP A 17 -18.35 -0.35 10.14
N ARG A 18 -17.21 -0.87 10.50
CA ARG A 18 -16.26 -1.59 9.62
C ARG A 18 -16.93 -2.59 8.70
N ARG A 19 -17.77 -3.46 9.28
CA ARG A 19 -18.44 -4.52 8.53
C ARG A 19 -19.49 -3.98 7.57
N GLU A 20 -20.22 -2.96 7.96
CA GLU A 20 -21.23 -2.31 7.11
C GLU A 20 -20.56 -1.60 5.94
N VAL A 21 -19.46 -0.88 6.20
CA VAL A 21 -18.67 -0.20 5.17
C VAL A 21 -18.12 -1.22 4.18
N LEU A 22 -17.43 -2.27 4.64
CA LEU A 22 -16.89 -3.32 3.77
C LEU A 22 -17.99 -4.01 2.96
N ALA A 23 -19.10 -4.40 3.59
CA ALA A 23 -20.21 -5.07 2.91
C ALA A 23 -20.81 -4.23 1.77
N ALA A 24 -20.73 -2.89 1.87
CA ALA A 24 -21.22 -1.98 0.85
C ALA A 24 -20.25 -1.79 -0.35
N MET A 25 -18.99 -2.17 -0.24
CA MET A 25 -17.96 -1.88 -1.25
C MET A 25 -18.25 -2.51 -2.63
N PRO A 26 -18.70 -3.78 -2.75
CA PRO A 26 -19.02 -4.34 -4.05
C PRO A 26 -20.12 -3.58 -4.80
N ALA A 27 -21.15 -3.10 -4.10
CA ALA A 27 -22.21 -2.30 -4.69
C ALA A 27 -21.73 -0.91 -5.15
N LYS A 28 -20.60 -0.44 -4.62
CA LYS A 28 -19.92 0.81 -5.02
C LYS A 28 -18.84 0.60 -6.10
N GLY A 29 -18.74 -0.61 -6.66
CA GLY A 29 -17.80 -0.93 -7.74
C GLY A 29 -16.40 -1.34 -7.30
N VAL A 30 -16.16 -1.51 -5.99
CA VAL A 30 -14.89 -2.01 -5.45
C VAL A 30 -14.95 -3.54 -5.39
N SER A 31 -14.02 -4.20 -6.07
CA SER A 31 -14.01 -5.67 -6.18
C SER A 31 -12.90 -6.35 -5.38
N LEU A 32 -11.83 -5.62 -5.08
CA LEU A 32 -10.67 -6.14 -4.36
C LEU A 32 -10.12 -5.07 -3.42
N ILE A 33 -9.64 -5.49 -2.25
CA ILE A 33 -9.00 -4.64 -1.25
C ILE A 33 -7.83 -5.41 -0.64
N VAL A 34 -6.68 -4.76 -0.47
CA VAL A 34 -5.59 -5.23 0.41
C VAL A 34 -5.60 -4.39 1.68
N ASP A 35 -5.73 -5.05 2.82
CA ASP A 35 -5.71 -4.46 4.16
C ASP A 35 -4.36 -4.76 4.81
N PRO A 36 -3.44 -3.77 4.95
CA PRO A 36 -2.12 -3.98 5.51
C PRO A 36 -2.11 -3.75 7.02
N GLY A 37 -1.58 -4.72 7.77
CA GLY A 37 -1.33 -4.54 9.19
C GLY A 37 -0.08 -3.69 9.46
N CYS A 38 -0.10 -2.95 10.56
CA CYS A 38 1.01 -2.10 11.01
C CYS A 38 1.79 -2.69 12.19
N ASP A 39 1.25 -3.72 12.84
CA ASP A 39 1.84 -4.47 13.95
C ASP A 39 1.25 -5.87 14.05
N GLY A 40 1.53 -6.58 15.16
CA GLY A 40 1.02 -7.94 15.34
C GLY A 40 -0.49 -8.02 15.57
N GLU A 41 -1.12 -7.01 16.17
CA GLU A 41 -2.57 -6.96 16.42
C GLU A 41 -3.34 -6.62 15.15
N SER A 42 -2.96 -5.55 14.48
CA SER A 42 -3.54 -5.10 13.22
C SER A 42 -3.36 -6.13 12.10
N SER A 43 -2.18 -6.78 12.01
CA SER A 43 -1.97 -7.89 11.07
C SER A 43 -2.91 -9.08 11.30
N ARG A 44 -3.23 -9.42 12.57
CA ARG A 44 -4.25 -10.46 12.86
C ARG A 44 -5.64 -10.00 12.47
N THR A 45 -5.96 -8.74 12.69
CA THR A 45 -7.25 -8.14 12.31
C THR A 45 -7.42 -8.16 10.79
N ALA A 46 -6.42 -7.74 10.03
CA ALA A 46 -6.41 -7.80 8.58
C ALA A 46 -6.62 -9.25 8.07
N CYS A 47 -5.93 -10.23 8.66
CA CYS A 47 -6.14 -11.64 8.34
C CYS A 47 -7.59 -12.11 8.63
N ALA A 48 -8.18 -11.66 9.73
CA ALA A 48 -9.57 -12.00 10.08
C ALA A 48 -10.56 -11.39 9.07
N LEU A 49 -10.37 -10.13 8.69
CA LEU A 49 -11.19 -9.47 7.67
C LEU A 49 -11.06 -10.17 6.30
N ALA A 50 -9.85 -10.57 5.93
CA ALA A 50 -9.62 -11.34 4.70
C ALA A 50 -10.35 -12.69 4.68
N GLN A 51 -10.52 -13.33 5.84
CA GLN A 51 -11.32 -14.56 5.96
C GLN A 51 -12.82 -14.31 5.91
N GLU A 52 -13.28 -13.18 6.49
CA GLU A 52 -14.70 -12.81 6.57
C GLU A 52 -15.24 -12.33 5.20
N PHE A 53 -14.45 -11.53 4.47
CA PHE A 53 -14.87 -10.91 3.20
C PHE A 53 -14.13 -11.54 2.01
N PRO A 54 -14.85 -12.09 1.01
CA PRO A 54 -14.22 -12.79 -0.12
C PRO A 54 -13.30 -11.91 -0.98
N PHE A 55 -13.57 -10.60 -1.02
CA PHE A 55 -12.84 -9.61 -1.82
C PHE A 55 -11.75 -8.86 -1.03
N VAL A 56 -11.58 -9.15 0.26
CA VAL A 56 -10.50 -8.58 1.09
C VAL A 56 -9.35 -9.57 1.18
N TYR A 57 -8.15 -9.06 1.04
CA TYR A 57 -6.86 -9.74 1.22
C TYR A 57 -6.06 -9.02 2.29
N ALA A 58 -5.13 -9.70 2.92
CA ALA A 58 -4.29 -9.11 3.96
C ALA A 58 -2.84 -8.97 3.51
N ALA A 59 -2.19 -7.90 3.95
CA ALA A 59 -0.75 -7.87 4.10
C ALA A 59 -0.39 -7.86 5.59
N VAL A 60 0.76 -8.43 5.95
CA VAL A 60 1.18 -8.53 7.34
C VAL A 60 2.57 -7.97 7.51
N GLY A 61 2.73 -7.10 8.51
CA GLY A 61 3.99 -6.40 8.69
C GLY A 61 4.07 -5.62 10.00
N TRP A 62 5.20 -4.94 10.15
CA TRP A 62 5.46 -3.98 11.22
C TRP A 62 5.87 -2.66 10.61
N HIS A 63 5.00 -1.66 10.77
CA HIS A 63 5.21 -0.29 10.36
C HIS A 63 6.36 0.35 11.16
N PRO A 64 7.17 1.24 10.56
CA PRO A 64 8.26 1.89 11.27
C PRO A 64 7.85 2.67 12.52
N GLU A 65 6.63 3.21 12.59
CA GLU A 65 6.14 3.92 13.78
C GLU A 65 5.80 2.97 14.94
N GLU A 66 5.59 1.67 14.67
CA GLU A 66 5.22 0.66 15.68
C GLU A 66 6.45 -0.06 16.28
N TRP A 67 7.63 0.55 16.18
CA TRP A 67 8.90 -0.01 16.65
C TRP A 67 8.86 -0.39 18.14
N GLN A 68 8.05 0.28 18.97
CA GLN A 68 7.92 -0.01 20.40
C GLN A 68 7.36 -1.41 20.67
N SER A 69 6.48 -1.89 19.79
CA SER A 69 5.89 -3.22 19.87
C SER A 69 6.77 -4.32 19.23
N TRP A 70 7.80 -3.92 18.49
CA TRP A 70 8.75 -4.83 17.85
C TRP A 70 9.64 -5.50 18.88
N ASN A 71 9.67 -6.84 18.90
CA ASN A 71 10.42 -7.63 19.85
C ASN A 71 10.92 -8.96 19.26
N GLY A 72 11.55 -9.81 20.09
CA GLY A 72 12.11 -11.08 19.63
C GLY A 72 11.11 -12.06 19.03
N GLU A 73 9.80 -11.92 19.31
CA GLU A 73 8.74 -12.82 18.84
C GLU A 73 8.10 -12.30 17.54
N SER A 74 8.31 -11.02 17.18
CA SER A 74 7.66 -10.38 16.02
C SER A 74 7.89 -11.14 14.73
N MET A 75 9.13 -11.55 14.45
CA MET A 75 9.46 -12.31 13.23
C MET A 75 8.83 -13.70 13.21
N ALA A 76 8.72 -14.38 14.36
CA ALA A 76 8.06 -15.67 14.46
C ALA A 76 6.56 -15.54 14.18
N LEU A 77 5.94 -14.49 14.72
CA LEU A 77 4.54 -14.16 14.44
C LEU A 77 4.31 -13.88 12.95
N LEU A 78 5.11 -13.01 12.34
CA LEU A 78 4.98 -12.70 10.90
C LEU A 78 5.11 -13.97 10.04
N ARG A 79 6.08 -14.84 10.34
CA ARG A 79 6.23 -16.15 9.66
C ARG A 79 4.97 -17.00 9.73
N SER A 80 4.29 -16.98 10.88
CA SER A 80 3.02 -17.70 11.09
C SER A 80 1.88 -17.08 10.30
N LEU A 81 1.77 -15.74 10.32
CA LEU A 81 0.71 -15.01 9.62
C LEU A 81 0.84 -15.12 8.10
N CYS A 82 2.07 -15.07 7.55
CA CYS A 82 2.32 -15.26 6.12
C CYS A 82 1.84 -16.61 5.56
N ALA A 83 1.62 -17.60 6.42
CA ALA A 83 1.11 -18.91 5.99
C ALA A 83 -0.43 -18.97 5.96
N GLN A 84 -1.11 -17.93 6.41
CA GLN A 84 -2.57 -17.89 6.41
C GLN A 84 -3.13 -17.66 5.00
N PRO A 85 -4.32 -18.21 4.71
CA PRO A 85 -5.00 -17.95 3.44
C PRO A 85 -5.22 -16.45 3.20
N LYS A 86 -5.11 -16.03 1.93
CA LYS A 86 -5.34 -14.65 1.50
C LYS A 86 -4.36 -13.60 2.08
N VAL A 87 -3.26 -14.02 2.70
CA VAL A 87 -2.11 -13.13 2.94
C VAL A 87 -1.30 -13.06 1.67
N VAL A 88 -1.24 -11.88 1.06
CA VAL A 88 -0.70 -11.68 -0.29
C VAL A 88 0.56 -10.83 -0.34
N ALA A 89 0.96 -10.20 0.78
CA ALA A 89 2.14 -9.35 0.86
C ALA A 89 2.72 -9.31 2.28
N ILE A 90 3.99 -8.90 2.38
CA ILE A 90 4.57 -8.37 3.62
C ILE A 90 4.42 -6.84 3.57
N GLY A 91 3.72 -6.29 4.54
CA GLY A 91 3.43 -4.85 4.63
C GLY A 91 2.40 -4.56 5.73
N GLU A 92 2.39 -3.34 6.22
CA GLU A 92 3.17 -2.21 5.76
C GLU A 92 4.54 -2.18 6.45
N ILE A 93 5.62 -1.97 5.70
CA ILE A 93 7.01 -1.97 6.19
C ILE A 93 7.77 -0.80 5.57
N GLY A 94 8.82 -0.33 6.20
CA GLY A 94 9.62 0.74 5.61
C GLY A 94 10.23 1.69 6.62
N LEU A 95 10.31 2.98 6.26
CA LEU A 95 10.92 4.02 7.08
C LEU A 95 10.03 5.26 7.17
N ASP A 96 9.92 5.82 8.38
CA ASP A 96 9.28 7.12 8.64
C ASP A 96 10.21 8.03 9.44
N TYR A 97 10.77 9.03 8.79
CA TYR A 97 11.63 10.03 9.43
C TYR A 97 10.90 11.35 9.71
N TYR A 98 9.62 11.41 9.38
CA TYR A 98 8.78 12.55 9.75
C TYR A 98 8.36 12.47 11.22
N TRP A 99 7.94 11.30 11.67
CA TRP A 99 7.48 11.10 13.04
C TRP A 99 8.59 10.68 14.01
N ASP A 100 9.58 9.92 13.53
CA ASP A 100 10.67 9.43 14.40
C ASP A 100 12.02 9.47 13.68
N THR A 101 12.88 10.37 14.15
CA THR A 101 14.28 10.49 13.70
C THR A 101 15.29 9.89 14.65
N GLU A 102 14.86 9.47 15.85
CA GLU A 102 15.77 8.94 16.89
C GLU A 102 16.05 7.44 16.69
N HIS A 103 15.05 6.69 16.20
CA HIS A 103 15.14 5.24 16.05
C HIS A 103 15.41 4.76 14.62
N LYS A 104 16.03 5.58 13.78
CA LYS A 104 16.34 5.24 12.37
C LYS A 104 17.05 3.91 12.20
N ALA A 105 18.01 3.60 13.08
CA ALA A 105 18.74 2.34 13.00
C ALA A 105 17.84 1.13 13.24
N LEU A 106 16.91 1.22 14.19
CA LEU A 106 15.93 0.17 14.46
C LEU A 106 14.92 0.04 13.33
N GLN A 107 14.41 1.15 12.79
CA GLN A 107 13.50 1.14 11.64
C GLN A 107 14.16 0.43 10.44
N LYS A 108 15.43 0.72 10.14
CA LYS A 108 16.20 0.04 9.07
C LYS A 108 16.33 -1.46 9.33
N GLU A 109 16.70 -1.86 10.56
CA GLU A 109 16.76 -3.28 10.94
C GLU A 109 15.42 -3.98 10.73
N MET A 110 14.33 -3.38 11.21
CA MET A 110 12.98 -3.92 11.04
C MET A 110 12.63 -4.08 9.56
N PHE A 111 12.92 -3.07 8.75
CA PHE A 111 12.66 -3.10 7.32
C PHE A 111 13.44 -4.22 6.62
N GLU A 112 14.76 -4.30 6.83
CA GLU A 112 15.62 -5.32 6.21
C GLU A 112 15.22 -6.75 6.60
N ARG A 113 14.86 -6.97 7.87
CA ARG A 113 14.41 -8.29 8.34
C ARG A 113 13.09 -8.71 7.69
N GLN A 114 12.18 -7.79 7.48
CA GLN A 114 10.90 -8.04 6.82
C GLN A 114 11.06 -8.21 5.30
N LEU A 115 11.95 -7.46 4.66
CA LEU A 115 12.33 -7.69 3.25
C LEU A 115 12.91 -9.10 3.06
N SER A 116 13.78 -9.53 3.96
CA SER A 116 14.36 -10.89 3.93
C SER A 116 13.27 -11.96 4.03
N LEU A 117 12.28 -11.74 4.91
CA LEU A 117 11.13 -12.65 5.04
C LEU A 117 10.27 -12.67 3.77
N ALA A 118 10.03 -11.51 3.16
CA ALA A 118 9.25 -11.41 1.92
C ALA A 118 9.91 -12.22 0.78
N ILE A 119 11.22 -12.11 0.64
CA ILE A 119 12.00 -12.88 -0.34
C ILE A 119 11.89 -14.39 -0.04
N GLU A 120 12.10 -14.81 1.22
CA GLU A 120 11.98 -16.20 1.66
C GLU A 120 10.59 -16.78 1.31
N ARG A 121 9.53 -15.99 1.53
CA ARG A 121 8.14 -16.38 1.28
C ARG A 121 7.68 -16.16 -0.15
N LYS A 122 8.49 -15.53 -0.99
CA LYS A 122 8.16 -15.12 -2.36
C LYS A 122 6.94 -14.19 -2.44
N LEU A 123 6.71 -13.41 -1.38
CA LEU A 123 5.65 -12.41 -1.31
C LEU A 123 6.18 -11.04 -1.76
N PRO A 124 5.35 -10.21 -2.40
CA PRO A 124 5.67 -8.82 -2.61
C PRO A 124 5.65 -8.05 -1.29
N VAL A 125 6.20 -6.84 -1.31
CA VAL A 125 6.17 -5.93 -0.15
C VAL A 125 5.39 -4.66 -0.45
N ILE A 126 4.76 -4.09 0.58
CA ILE A 126 4.17 -2.76 0.57
C ILE A 126 5.08 -1.87 1.40
N VAL A 127 5.73 -0.90 0.74
CA VAL A 127 6.76 -0.05 1.35
C VAL A 127 6.19 1.31 1.71
N HIS A 128 6.28 1.64 2.99
CA HIS A 128 6.10 2.98 3.54
C HIS A 128 7.40 3.79 3.43
N ASP A 129 7.31 4.99 2.90
CA ASP A 129 8.47 5.88 2.72
C ASP A 129 8.08 7.34 2.98
N ARG A 130 8.34 7.83 4.18
CA ARG A 130 8.03 9.21 4.56
C ARG A 130 9.26 9.94 5.06
N GLU A 131 9.68 10.96 4.30
CA GLU A 131 10.92 11.74 4.57
C GLU A 131 12.19 10.88 4.67
N ALA A 132 12.16 9.65 4.10
CA ALA A 132 13.23 8.65 4.17
C ALA A 132 13.70 8.14 2.80
N HIS A 133 13.32 8.83 1.71
CA HIS A 133 13.48 8.37 0.32
C HIS A 133 14.85 7.79 -0.03
N GLY A 134 15.93 8.44 0.43
CA GLY A 134 17.29 7.99 0.15
C GLY A 134 17.61 6.64 0.77
N ASP A 135 17.29 6.49 2.06
CA ASP A 135 17.55 5.26 2.80
C ASP A 135 16.62 4.12 2.36
N CYS A 136 15.34 4.42 2.08
CA CYS A 136 14.42 3.42 1.51
C CYS A 136 14.93 2.89 0.17
N LEU A 137 15.34 3.79 -0.73
CA LEU A 137 15.88 3.41 -2.03
C LEU A 137 17.15 2.58 -1.87
N GLU A 138 18.10 3.02 -1.04
CA GLU A 138 19.36 2.30 -0.79
C GLU A 138 19.08 0.87 -0.29
N ILE A 139 18.20 0.73 0.71
CA ILE A 139 17.87 -0.58 1.27
C ILE A 139 17.28 -1.48 0.18
N VAL A 140 16.22 -1.07 -0.55
CA VAL A 140 15.61 -1.96 -1.55
C VAL A 140 16.57 -2.28 -2.72
N MET A 141 17.55 -1.42 -3.01
CA MET A 141 18.58 -1.71 -4.02
C MET A 141 19.54 -2.81 -3.56
N ASN A 142 19.73 -2.99 -2.24
CA ASN A 142 20.55 -4.06 -1.67
C ASN A 142 19.80 -5.41 -1.61
N TYR A 143 18.48 -5.42 -1.91
CA TYR A 143 17.64 -6.62 -1.95
C TYR A 143 17.06 -6.83 -3.37
N PRO A 144 17.89 -7.20 -4.37
CA PRO A 144 17.49 -7.24 -5.78
C PRO A 144 16.39 -8.26 -6.10
N GLU A 145 16.15 -9.22 -5.21
CA GLU A 145 15.08 -10.23 -5.34
C GLU A 145 13.74 -9.72 -4.79
N ALA A 146 13.75 -8.63 -4.02
CA ALA A 146 12.54 -8.02 -3.50
C ALA A 146 11.74 -7.36 -4.62
N ARG A 147 10.43 -7.48 -4.54
CA ARG A 147 9.47 -6.84 -5.44
C ARG A 147 8.31 -6.29 -4.63
N GLY A 148 7.67 -5.26 -5.12
CA GLY A 148 6.56 -4.68 -4.38
C GLY A 148 6.10 -3.35 -4.93
N VAL A 149 5.48 -2.58 -4.06
CA VAL A 149 4.99 -1.25 -4.30
C VAL A 149 5.54 -0.28 -3.24
N PHE A 150 5.96 0.88 -3.67
CA PHE A 150 6.07 2.04 -2.80
C PHE A 150 4.69 2.68 -2.73
N HIS A 151 4.00 2.49 -1.60
CA HIS A 151 2.67 3.03 -1.41
C HIS A 151 2.73 4.54 -1.18
N CYS A 152 1.63 5.27 -1.43
CA CYS A 152 1.51 6.73 -1.28
C CYS A 152 2.75 7.46 -1.80
N PHE A 153 3.23 7.12 -3.00
CA PHE A 153 4.55 7.51 -3.49
C PHE A 153 4.73 9.03 -3.51
N SER A 154 5.68 9.51 -2.72
CA SER A 154 6.00 10.93 -2.56
C SER A 154 7.42 11.29 -3.00
N GLY A 155 8.17 10.33 -3.55
CA GLY A 155 9.53 10.49 -4.08
C GLY A 155 9.61 11.38 -5.32
N SER A 156 10.82 11.56 -5.87
CA SER A 156 11.05 12.32 -7.10
C SER A 156 10.81 11.48 -8.36
N ALA A 157 10.72 12.14 -9.52
CA ALA A 157 10.65 11.46 -10.81
C ALA A 157 11.91 10.61 -11.10
N GLU A 158 13.07 11.03 -10.59
CA GLU A 158 14.33 10.28 -10.71
C GLU A 158 14.28 9.00 -9.89
N MET A 159 13.81 9.06 -8.64
CA MET A 159 13.59 7.88 -7.79
C MET A 159 12.56 6.94 -8.43
N ALA A 160 11.47 7.48 -8.96
CA ALA A 160 10.46 6.71 -9.67
C ALA A 160 11.07 5.90 -10.84
N LYS A 161 11.90 6.54 -11.69
CA LYS A 161 12.58 5.86 -12.81
C LYS A 161 13.48 4.72 -12.34
N GLU A 162 14.22 4.92 -11.22
CA GLU A 162 15.09 3.88 -10.66
C GLU A 162 14.29 2.69 -10.16
N LEU A 163 13.21 2.92 -9.39
CA LEU A 163 12.32 1.88 -8.89
C LEU A 163 11.65 1.11 -10.03
N ILE A 164 11.12 1.84 -11.02
CA ILE A 164 10.45 1.24 -12.20
C ILE A 164 11.41 0.34 -12.99
N ARG A 165 12.67 0.77 -13.19
CA ARG A 165 13.69 -0.02 -13.88
C ARG A 165 13.97 -1.35 -13.17
N ARG A 166 13.77 -1.41 -11.85
CA ARG A 166 13.89 -2.61 -11.02
C ARG A 166 12.59 -3.40 -10.90
N GLY A 167 11.54 -2.97 -11.58
CA GLY A 167 10.26 -3.69 -11.63
C GLY A 167 9.28 -3.33 -10.51
N TRP A 168 9.59 -2.34 -9.68
CA TRP A 168 8.70 -1.87 -8.62
C TRP A 168 7.46 -1.16 -9.18
N TYR A 169 6.39 -1.21 -8.41
CA TYR A 169 5.16 -0.46 -8.64
C TYR A 169 5.16 0.80 -7.79
N LEU A 170 4.37 1.79 -8.21
CA LEU A 170 4.14 3.02 -7.45
C LEU A 170 2.64 3.14 -7.17
N GLY A 171 2.30 3.32 -5.87
CA GLY A 171 0.95 3.54 -5.39
C GLY A 171 0.61 5.03 -5.39
N PHE A 172 -0.60 5.35 -5.80
CA PHE A 172 -1.13 6.71 -5.82
C PHE A 172 -2.49 6.76 -5.14
N ASP A 173 -2.63 7.67 -4.21
CA ASP A 173 -3.79 7.85 -3.36
C ASP A 173 -4.39 9.27 -3.46
N GLY A 174 -5.25 9.66 -2.51
CA GLY A 174 -5.94 10.94 -2.50
C GLY A 174 -5.08 12.18 -2.80
N PRO A 175 -3.87 12.33 -2.27
CA PRO A 175 -2.92 13.40 -2.57
C PRO A 175 -2.69 13.70 -4.05
N VAL A 176 -2.84 12.72 -4.95
CA VAL A 176 -2.71 12.99 -6.41
C VAL A 176 -3.75 14.00 -6.91
N THR A 177 -4.87 14.12 -6.21
CA THR A 177 -5.97 15.03 -6.55
C THR A 177 -5.75 16.45 -6.01
N TYR A 178 -4.82 16.64 -5.06
CA TYR A 178 -4.62 17.92 -4.39
C TYR A 178 -3.95 18.94 -5.31
N LYS A 179 -4.52 20.15 -5.37
CA LYS A 179 -3.99 21.24 -6.22
C LYS A 179 -2.55 21.63 -5.86
N SER A 180 -2.14 21.43 -4.61
CA SER A 180 -0.78 21.70 -4.13
C SER A 180 0.25 20.66 -4.54
N ASN A 181 -0.17 19.43 -4.91
CA ASN A 181 0.72 18.31 -5.24
C ASN A 181 1.08 18.31 -6.74
N LYS A 182 1.92 19.24 -7.15
CA LYS A 182 2.43 19.29 -8.53
C LYS A 182 3.39 18.13 -8.84
N LYS A 183 4.10 17.63 -7.82
CA LYS A 183 5.09 16.56 -7.94
C LYS A 183 4.47 15.26 -8.43
N ALA A 184 3.25 14.95 -8.02
CA ALA A 184 2.55 13.74 -8.48
C ALA A 184 2.38 13.71 -10.02
N ALA A 185 2.14 14.85 -10.67
CA ALA A 185 2.04 14.91 -12.13
C ALA A 185 3.39 14.63 -12.82
N GLU A 186 4.50 15.11 -12.24
CA GLU A 186 5.86 14.86 -12.75
C GLU A 186 6.22 13.37 -12.63
N VAL A 187 5.88 12.75 -11.50
CA VAL A 187 6.10 11.32 -11.27
C VAL A 187 5.24 10.49 -12.22
N LEU A 188 3.95 10.81 -12.35
CA LEU A 188 3.06 10.10 -13.27
C LEU A 188 3.52 10.23 -14.71
N ALA A 189 4.08 11.36 -15.14
CA ALA A 189 4.59 11.53 -16.49
C ALA A 189 5.67 10.50 -16.86
N VAL A 190 6.49 10.05 -15.90
CA VAL A 190 7.56 9.06 -16.11
C VAL A 190 7.15 7.63 -15.75
N THR A 191 6.02 7.44 -15.06
CA THR A 191 5.55 6.11 -14.64
C THR A 191 4.74 5.47 -15.77
N PRO A 192 5.15 4.33 -16.34
CA PRO A 192 4.37 3.63 -17.34
C PRO A 192 3.08 3.07 -16.73
N LEU A 193 2.04 2.92 -17.56
CA LEU A 193 0.71 2.50 -17.09
C LEU A 193 0.73 1.18 -16.31
N GLU A 194 1.57 0.25 -16.76
CA GLU A 194 1.74 -1.08 -16.15
C GLU A 194 2.47 -1.09 -14.79
N ARG A 195 2.87 0.07 -14.29
CA ARG A 195 3.53 0.26 -12.99
C ARG A 195 2.75 1.14 -12.02
N ILE A 196 1.56 1.57 -12.40
CA ILE A 196 0.66 2.39 -11.58
C ILE A 196 -0.25 1.47 -10.76
N LEU A 197 -0.30 1.68 -9.45
CA LEU A 197 -1.35 1.18 -8.57
C LEU A 197 -2.16 2.35 -8.00
N VAL A 198 -3.39 2.08 -7.59
CA VAL A 198 -4.26 3.04 -6.92
C VAL A 198 -4.69 2.49 -5.59
N GLU A 199 -4.76 3.37 -4.61
CA GLU A 199 -5.05 3.03 -3.23
C GLU A 199 -5.73 4.20 -2.51
N THR A 200 -6.32 3.94 -1.36
CA THR A 200 -6.94 5.01 -0.58
C THR A 200 -6.12 5.46 0.60
N ASP A 201 -5.35 4.57 1.20
CA ASP A 201 -4.80 4.75 2.54
C ASP A 201 -5.91 5.08 3.57
N SER A 202 -7.11 4.54 3.33
CA SER A 202 -8.26 4.81 4.19
C SER A 202 -8.04 4.24 5.59
N PRO A 203 -8.47 4.95 6.65
CA PRO A 203 -9.43 6.07 6.68
C PRO A 203 -8.82 7.46 6.42
N TYR A 204 -7.56 7.52 6.03
CA TYR A 204 -6.79 8.75 5.82
C TYR A 204 -6.84 9.23 4.37
N MET A 205 -6.13 10.28 4.04
CA MET A 205 -5.76 10.74 2.71
C MET A 205 -6.94 10.91 1.72
N ALA A 206 -8.15 11.27 2.21
CA ALA A 206 -9.32 11.43 1.36
C ALA A 206 -9.06 12.38 0.17
N PRO A 207 -9.43 11.99 -1.07
CA PRO A 207 -9.22 12.81 -2.26
C PRO A 207 -10.10 14.08 -2.27
N GLU A 208 -9.73 15.07 -3.08
CA GLU A 208 -10.68 16.11 -3.48
C GLU A 208 -11.83 15.48 -4.28
N PRO A 209 -13.11 15.82 -4.07
CA PRO A 209 -13.62 16.91 -3.22
C PRO A 209 -13.93 16.50 -1.76
N CYS A 210 -13.50 15.30 -1.34
CA CYS A 210 -13.86 14.73 -0.04
C CYS A 210 -12.83 15.02 1.06
N ARG A 211 -11.82 15.84 0.79
CA ARG A 211 -10.75 16.16 1.73
C ARG A 211 -11.27 16.56 3.11
N GLY A 212 -10.65 16.00 4.18
CA GLY A 212 -11.05 16.24 5.57
C GLY A 212 -12.19 15.34 6.07
N LYS A 213 -12.76 14.47 5.23
CA LYS A 213 -13.70 13.42 5.64
C LYS A 213 -12.96 12.10 5.86
N ARG A 214 -13.58 11.14 6.56
CA ARG A 214 -13.08 9.77 6.60
C ARG A 214 -13.13 9.19 5.20
N ASN A 215 -12.00 8.62 4.77
CA ASN A 215 -11.87 7.98 3.47
C ASN A 215 -12.42 6.54 3.50
N ASP A 216 -12.83 6.03 2.35
CA ASP A 216 -13.11 4.62 2.09
C ASP A 216 -12.81 4.28 0.62
N SER A 217 -12.70 3.00 0.29
CA SER A 217 -12.31 2.53 -1.05
C SER A 217 -13.21 3.02 -2.19
N SER A 218 -14.46 3.43 -1.90
CA SER A 218 -15.36 3.97 -2.92
C SER A 218 -14.93 5.34 -3.47
N LEU A 219 -14.08 6.05 -2.72
CA LEU A 219 -13.56 7.36 -3.14
C LEU A 219 -12.40 7.25 -4.16
N LEU A 220 -11.91 6.03 -4.46
CA LEU A 220 -10.92 5.81 -5.52
C LEU A 220 -11.35 6.28 -6.90
N VAL A 221 -12.62 6.44 -7.15
CA VAL A 221 -13.14 7.00 -8.41
C VAL A 221 -12.49 8.35 -8.74
N TYR A 222 -12.27 9.20 -7.73
CA TYR A 222 -11.63 10.52 -7.93
C TYR A 222 -10.13 10.42 -8.22
N VAL A 223 -9.45 9.46 -7.60
CA VAL A 223 -8.02 9.17 -7.86
C VAL A 223 -7.87 8.65 -9.29
N LEU A 224 -8.68 7.67 -9.68
CA LEU A 224 -8.69 7.08 -11.01
C LEU A 224 -8.96 8.11 -12.10
N GLU A 225 -10.00 8.94 -11.95
CA GLU A 225 -10.32 10.03 -12.88
C GLU A 225 -9.15 11.01 -13.04
N LYS A 226 -8.51 11.38 -11.92
CA LYS A 226 -7.37 12.29 -11.94
C LYS A 226 -6.17 11.70 -12.66
N ILE A 227 -5.82 10.45 -12.37
CA ILE A 227 -4.67 9.78 -13.02
C ILE A 227 -4.97 9.54 -14.51
N ALA A 228 -6.19 9.10 -14.85
CA ALA A 228 -6.62 8.92 -16.23
C ALA A 228 -6.46 10.20 -17.06
N ALA A 229 -6.92 11.34 -16.53
CA ALA A 229 -6.76 12.63 -17.16
C ALA A 229 -5.28 13.02 -17.37
N LEU A 230 -4.40 12.73 -16.41
CA LEU A 230 -2.96 13.00 -16.52
C LEU A 230 -2.26 12.07 -17.51
N LYS A 231 -2.75 10.83 -17.65
CA LYS A 231 -2.19 9.82 -18.58
C LYS A 231 -2.83 9.84 -19.97
N GLY A 232 -3.89 10.62 -20.18
CA GLY A 232 -4.58 10.71 -21.47
C GLY A 232 -5.36 9.46 -21.86
N VAL A 233 -5.87 8.70 -20.88
CA VAL A 233 -6.73 7.52 -21.08
C VAL A 233 -8.09 7.74 -20.44
N SER A 234 -9.07 6.86 -20.70
CA SER A 234 -10.36 6.92 -20.00
C SER A 234 -10.25 6.42 -18.55
N ALA A 235 -11.16 6.85 -17.67
CA ALA A 235 -11.22 6.36 -16.29
C ALA A 235 -11.49 4.84 -16.24
N GLU A 236 -12.30 4.32 -17.17
CA GLU A 236 -12.58 2.89 -17.30
C GLU A 236 -11.32 2.10 -17.64
N GLU A 237 -10.52 2.62 -18.59
CA GLU A 237 -9.26 1.99 -18.98
C GLU A 237 -8.24 2.04 -17.83
N MET A 238 -8.11 3.18 -17.14
CA MET A 238 -7.25 3.30 -15.96
C MET A 238 -7.65 2.32 -14.88
N THR A 239 -8.96 2.18 -14.61
CA THR A 239 -9.48 1.21 -13.64
C THR A 239 -9.10 -0.22 -14.01
N ARG A 240 -9.25 -0.60 -15.28
CA ARG A 240 -8.87 -1.93 -15.77
C ARG A 240 -7.38 -2.18 -15.61
N ILE A 241 -6.54 -1.23 -16.05
CA ILE A 241 -5.08 -1.34 -15.99
C ILE A 241 -4.60 -1.48 -14.55
N THR A 242 -5.08 -0.64 -13.64
CA THR A 242 -4.64 -0.67 -12.24
C THR A 242 -5.12 -1.91 -11.50
N GLN A 243 -6.31 -2.43 -11.82
CA GLN A 243 -6.78 -3.73 -11.34
C GLN A 243 -5.87 -4.87 -11.81
N GLU A 244 -5.55 -4.93 -13.11
CA GLU A 244 -4.65 -5.95 -13.67
C GLU A 244 -3.24 -5.88 -13.06
N ASN A 245 -2.75 -4.67 -12.81
CA ASN A 245 -1.46 -4.44 -12.17
C ASN A 245 -1.45 -4.96 -10.73
N GLY A 246 -2.48 -4.63 -9.95
CA GLY A 246 -2.63 -5.12 -8.57
C GLY A 246 -2.74 -6.65 -8.53
N CYS A 247 -3.58 -7.23 -9.37
CA CYS A 247 -3.72 -8.69 -9.48
C CYS A 247 -2.38 -9.36 -9.81
N ARG A 248 -1.61 -8.78 -10.75
CA ARG A 248 -0.28 -9.27 -11.12
C ARG A 248 0.72 -9.17 -9.99
N LEU A 249 0.74 -8.05 -9.25
CA LEU A 249 1.66 -7.86 -8.13
C LEU A 249 1.39 -8.85 -7.00
N PHE A 250 0.14 -8.92 -6.58
CA PHE A 250 -0.27 -9.71 -5.40
C PHE A 250 -0.60 -11.18 -5.71
N GLY A 251 -0.56 -11.58 -6.98
CA GLY A 251 -0.88 -12.96 -7.38
C GLY A 251 -2.35 -13.34 -7.14
N ILE A 252 -3.26 -12.36 -7.29
CA ILE A 252 -4.71 -12.54 -7.12
C ILE A 252 -5.33 -12.77 -8.49
N GLU A 253 -6.17 -13.80 -8.62
CA GLU A 253 -6.99 -14.02 -9.81
C GLU A 253 -8.17 -13.02 -9.82
N ALA A 254 -8.39 -12.36 -10.99
CA ALA A 254 -9.42 -11.33 -11.17
C ALA A 254 -10.79 -11.92 -11.47
#